data_c812f6b7a18806da2be72eeeec96ea81
#
_entry.id   c812f6b7a18806da2be72eeeec96ea81
#
_cell.length_a   1.000
_cell.length_b   1.000
_cell.length_c   1.000
_cell.angle_alpha   90.00
_cell.angle_beta   90.00
_cell.angle_gamma   90.00
#
_symmetry.space_group_name_H-M   'P 1'
#
loop_
_entity.id
_entity.type
_entity.pdbx_description
1 polymer ?
#
loop_
_entity_poly.entity_id
_entity_poly.type
_entity_poly.pdbx_seq_one_letter_code
_entity_poly.pdbx_strand_id
1 'polypeptide(L)'
;SVPDYTSLIEKNNDLMMDAIHFGVAIVDNKTFDEFAEKNITYNYSYVLDKKDTSDKENYDKLNDIRDICLENGYMLTNMMTSDMNQTISFLPNDMGGDIPMIKALLYIILVILAFIFVVISETIIDEESTVIGTLLASGYTKNELIRHYMVLPIIITIVSCIIGNIVGYLVFPPYFKDMYYGSYCLPPLKVQFIPEAFITTTIIPLVFMLVINYLMLRHKLNISPIRFLRRDTHKNRIKQHIKLKHGSFFRRFQIRVILQNKGSYFTLFIGILFASFILMFGIVMGPCIDNYLQN
;
A
#
# COMPACT_ATOMS: atom_id res chain seq x y z
N SER A 1 17.26 -5.00 -23.40
CA SER A 1 17.66 -6.02 -22.42
C SER A 1 17.17 -7.38 -22.91
N VAL A 2 18.00 -8.37 -22.82
CA VAL A 2 17.63 -9.76 -23.08
C VAL A 2 16.85 -10.22 -21.83
N PRO A 3 15.61 -10.71 -21.95
CA PRO A 3 14.79 -11.07 -20.80
C PRO A 3 15.46 -12.07 -19.86
N ASP A 4 16.23 -13.01 -20.43
CA ASP A 4 16.94 -14.05 -19.71
C ASP A 4 18.01 -13.56 -18.72
N TYR A 5 18.34 -12.26 -18.74
CA TYR A 5 19.37 -11.66 -17.89
C TYR A 5 18.86 -10.46 -17.10
N THR A 6 17.55 -10.38 -16.89
CA THR A 6 16.95 -9.29 -16.10
C THR A 6 17.29 -9.40 -14.61
N SER A 7 17.29 -10.62 -14.08
CA SER A 7 17.69 -10.89 -12.71
C SER A 7 19.13 -11.37 -12.65
N LEU A 8 19.89 -10.93 -11.63
CA LEU A 8 21.29 -11.32 -11.43
C LEU A 8 21.38 -12.68 -10.73
N ILE A 9 20.99 -13.73 -11.45
CA ILE A 9 20.97 -15.12 -11.01
C ILE A 9 21.91 -15.93 -11.89
N GLU A 10 22.87 -16.65 -11.31
CA GLU A 10 23.86 -17.43 -12.05
C GLU A 10 23.20 -18.61 -12.78
N LYS A 11 22.36 -19.35 -12.09
CA LYS A 11 21.65 -20.52 -12.64
C LYS A 11 20.14 -20.29 -12.64
N ASN A 12 19.49 -20.70 -13.71
CA ASN A 12 18.05 -20.49 -13.92
C ASN A 12 17.13 -21.09 -12.83
N ASN A 13 17.67 -21.94 -11.97
CA ASN A 13 16.96 -22.60 -10.86
C ASN A 13 17.47 -22.16 -9.47
N ASP A 14 18.35 -21.17 -9.38
CA ASP A 14 18.79 -20.64 -8.11
C ASP A 14 17.65 -19.83 -7.47
N LEU A 15 17.48 -20.00 -6.17
CA LEU A 15 16.40 -19.36 -5.39
C LEU A 15 16.78 -17.96 -4.92
N MET A 16 18.05 -17.57 -5.03
CA MET A 16 18.56 -16.28 -4.55
C MET A 16 19.39 -15.60 -5.63
N MET A 17 19.29 -14.28 -5.66
CA MET A 17 20.15 -13.44 -6.49
C MET A 17 21.51 -13.28 -5.82
N ASP A 18 22.59 -13.34 -6.61
CA ASP A 18 23.97 -13.08 -6.16
C ASP A 18 24.57 -11.89 -6.93
N ALA A 19 24.09 -10.70 -6.63
CA ALA A 19 24.58 -9.47 -7.25
C ALA A 19 26.02 -9.09 -6.84
N ILE A 20 26.59 -9.78 -5.84
CA ILE A 20 27.96 -9.52 -5.37
C ILE A 20 28.97 -10.30 -6.20
N HIS A 21 28.67 -11.56 -6.52
CA HIS A 21 29.62 -12.46 -7.20
C HIS A 21 29.24 -12.72 -8.65
N PHE A 22 28.02 -12.41 -9.07
CA PHE A 22 27.52 -12.61 -10.41
C PHE A 22 27.12 -11.29 -11.08
N GLY A 23 27.54 -11.11 -12.31
CA GLY A 23 27.18 -9.94 -13.13
C GLY A 23 27.06 -10.31 -14.61
N VAL A 24 26.25 -9.55 -15.33
CA VAL A 24 26.02 -9.73 -16.77
C VAL A 24 26.67 -8.59 -17.53
N ALA A 25 27.55 -8.92 -18.46
CA ALA A 25 28.15 -7.98 -19.41
C ALA A 25 27.70 -8.31 -20.83
N ILE A 26 27.21 -7.32 -21.55
CA ILE A 26 26.85 -7.45 -22.98
C ILE A 26 27.96 -6.81 -23.77
N VAL A 27 28.63 -7.61 -24.60
CA VAL A 27 29.76 -7.18 -25.40
C VAL A 27 29.49 -7.36 -26.90
N ASP A 28 30.23 -6.71 -27.75
CA ASP A 28 30.16 -6.93 -29.20
C ASP A 28 30.91 -8.20 -29.62
N ASN A 29 30.68 -8.65 -30.86
CA ASN A 29 31.29 -9.88 -31.37
C ASN A 29 32.82 -9.85 -31.34
N LYS A 30 33.45 -8.69 -31.57
CA LYS A 30 34.91 -8.57 -31.58
C LYS A 30 35.49 -8.80 -30.19
N THR A 31 34.88 -8.16 -29.18
CA THR A 31 35.27 -8.35 -27.79
C THR A 31 34.98 -9.77 -27.32
N PHE A 32 33.87 -10.38 -27.80
CA PHE A 32 33.56 -11.79 -27.50
C PHE A 32 34.61 -12.76 -28.04
N ASP A 33 35.12 -12.53 -29.27
CA ASP A 33 36.13 -13.36 -29.90
C ASP A 33 37.48 -13.29 -29.17
N GLU A 34 37.73 -12.24 -28.38
CA GLU A 34 38.94 -12.11 -27.55
C GLU A 34 38.89 -12.97 -26.27
N PHE A 35 37.72 -13.41 -25.84
CA PHE A 35 37.62 -14.34 -24.72
C PHE A 35 38.05 -15.73 -25.14
N ALA A 36 38.91 -16.35 -24.34
CA ALA A 36 39.38 -17.72 -24.59
C ALA A 36 38.19 -18.69 -24.69
N GLU A 37 38.26 -19.66 -25.59
CA GLU A 37 37.21 -20.65 -25.95
C GLU A 37 36.66 -21.50 -24.79
N LYS A 38 37.01 -21.21 -23.56
CA LYS A 38 36.62 -22.00 -22.39
C LYS A 38 35.23 -21.61 -21.92
N ASN A 39 34.35 -22.60 -21.89
CA ASN A 39 32.99 -22.53 -21.30
C ASN A 39 31.98 -21.69 -22.10
N ILE A 40 31.98 -21.77 -23.42
CA ILE A 40 30.94 -21.16 -24.24
C ILE A 40 29.67 -22.05 -24.19
N THR A 41 28.57 -21.49 -23.76
CA THR A 41 27.24 -22.12 -23.82
C THR A 41 26.37 -21.35 -24.80
N TYR A 42 25.75 -22.04 -25.73
CA TYR A 42 24.83 -21.43 -26.69
C TYR A 42 23.42 -21.54 -26.17
N ASN A 43 22.79 -20.39 -25.96
CA ASN A 43 21.38 -20.30 -25.56
C ASN A 43 20.54 -19.82 -26.73
N TYR A 44 19.44 -20.52 -26.99
CA TYR A 44 18.49 -20.19 -28.04
C TYR A 44 17.14 -19.87 -27.42
N SER A 45 16.60 -18.68 -27.70
CA SER A 45 15.27 -18.29 -27.30
C SER A 45 14.34 -18.27 -28.51
N TYR A 46 13.12 -18.76 -28.34
CA TYR A 46 12.10 -18.74 -29.38
C TYR A 46 10.79 -18.18 -28.82
N VAL A 47 9.98 -17.61 -29.68
CA VAL A 47 8.66 -17.08 -29.35
C VAL A 47 7.63 -17.76 -30.25
N LEU A 48 6.54 -18.23 -29.65
CA LEU A 48 5.43 -18.78 -30.42
C LEU A 48 4.63 -17.65 -31.09
N ASP A 49 4.17 -17.88 -32.31
CA ASP A 49 3.38 -16.90 -33.07
C ASP A 49 2.05 -16.56 -32.38
N LYS A 50 1.51 -17.49 -31.63
CA LYS A 50 0.26 -17.32 -30.87
C LYS A 50 0.57 -16.77 -29.49
N LYS A 51 0.10 -15.57 -29.20
CA LYS A 51 0.41 -14.83 -27.96
C LYS A 51 -0.27 -15.34 -26.68
N ASP A 52 -1.40 -16.01 -26.76
CA ASP A 52 -2.19 -16.49 -25.62
C ASP A 52 -2.21 -18.03 -25.56
N THR A 53 -1.05 -18.62 -25.33
CA THR A 53 -0.91 -20.06 -25.09
C THR A 53 -0.96 -20.35 -23.59
N SER A 54 -1.63 -21.46 -23.22
CA SER A 54 -1.59 -21.93 -21.83
C SER A 54 -0.22 -22.51 -21.48
N ASP A 55 0.13 -22.52 -20.20
CA ASP A 55 1.41 -23.09 -19.72
C ASP A 55 1.58 -24.53 -20.17
N LYS A 56 0.48 -25.30 -20.21
CA LYS A 56 0.47 -26.67 -20.74
C LYS A 56 0.81 -26.75 -22.23
N GLU A 57 0.24 -25.86 -23.04
CA GLU A 57 0.51 -25.80 -24.49
C GLU A 57 1.97 -25.41 -24.76
N ASN A 58 2.52 -24.48 -23.94
CA ASN A 58 3.93 -24.10 -24.00
C ASN A 58 4.84 -25.27 -23.65
N TYR A 59 4.48 -26.04 -22.62
CA TYR A 59 5.25 -27.22 -22.20
C TYR A 59 5.18 -28.34 -23.22
N ASP A 60 4.03 -28.59 -23.85
CA ASP A 60 3.88 -29.59 -24.90
C ASP A 60 4.73 -29.20 -26.12
N LYS A 61 4.74 -27.94 -26.51
CA LYS A 61 5.62 -27.43 -27.58
C LYS A 61 7.10 -27.53 -27.27
N LEU A 62 7.48 -27.29 -26.01
CA LEU A 62 8.84 -27.49 -25.55
C LEU A 62 9.29 -28.96 -25.77
N ASN A 63 8.43 -29.92 -25.41
CA ASN A 63 8.70 -31.35 -25.63
C ASN A 63 8.80 -31.70 -27.12
N ASP A 64 7.92 -31.17 -27.95
CA ASP A 64 7.99 -31.37 -29.42
C ASP A 64 9.38 -30.91 -29.97
N ILE A 65 9.84 -29.73 -29.56
CA ILE A 65 11.15 -29.18 -29.98
C ILE A 65 12.28 -30.06 -29.45
N ARG A 66 12.20 -30.50 -28.21
CA ARG A 66 13.19 -31.42 -27.62
C ARG A 66 13.34 -32.67 -28.46
N ASP A 67 12.21 -33.31 -28.81
CA ASP A 67 12.20 -34.56 -29.53
C ASP A 67 12.77 -34.37 -30.93
N ILE A 68 12.45 -33.29 -31.63
CA ILE A 68 13.07 -32.95 -32.94
C ILE A 68 14.57 -32.75 -32.81
N CYS A 69 15.06 -32.08 -31.76
CA CYS A 69 16.50 -31.89 -31.54
C CYS A 69 17.19 -33.20 -31.28
N LEU A 70 16.62 -34.08 -30.45
CA LEU A 70 17.20 -35.42 -30.18
C LEU A 70 17.24 -36.31 -31.43
N GLU A 71 16.18 -36.30 -32.24
CA GLU A 71 16.16 -37.04 -33.52
C GLU A 71 17.25 -36.57 -34.50
N ASN A 72 17.60 -35.28 -34.45
CA ASN A 72 18.66 -34.72 -35.28
C ASN A 72 20.05 -34.81 -34.62
N GLY A 73 20.20 -35.49 -33.50
CA GLY A 73 21.48 -35.76 -32.83
C GLY A 73 22.02 -34.57 -31.99
N TYR A 74 21.20 -33.56 -31.72
CA TYR A 74 21.61 -32.44 -30.85
C TYR A 74 21.41 -32.80 -29.37
N MET A 75 22.45 -32.62 -28.59
CA MET A 75 22.41 -32.82 -27.14
C MET A 75 22.02 -31.54 -26.46
N LEU A 76 20.87 -31.51 -25.81
CA LEU A 76 20.34 -30.34 -25.08
C LEU A 76 20.73 -30.45 -23.63
N THR A 77 21.37 -29.41 -23.10
CA THR A 77 21.80 -29.36 -21.69
C THR A 77 20.66 -28.94 -20.78
N ASN A 78 19.85 -28.02 -21.23
CA ASN A 78 18.68 -27.52 -20.48
C ASN A 78 17.60 -27.00 -21.43
N MET A 79 16.34 -27.18 -21.06
CA MET A 79 15.20 -26.62 -21.76
C MET A 79 14.15 -26.19 -20.74
N MET A 80 13.60 -25.01 -20.92
CA MET A 80 12.58 -24.47 -20.03
C MET A 80 11.67 -23.49 -20.75
N THR A 81 10.46 -23.35 -20.28
CA THR A 81 9.53 -22.28 -20.67
C THR A 81 9.87 -20.98 -19.91
N SER A 82 9.34 -19.85 -20.37
CA SER A 82 9.61 -18.53 -19.75
C SER A 82 9.13 -18.44 -18.30
N ASP A 83 8.06 -19.12 -17.96
CA ASP A 83 7.51 -19.21 -16.60
C ASP A 83 8.37 -20.05 -15.66
N MET A 84 9.08 -21.06 -16.17
CA MET A 84 10.04 -21.87 -15.43
C MET A 84 11.39 -21.18 -15.25
N ASN A 85 11.68 -20.16 -16.06
CA ASN A 85 12.94 -19.44 -16.01
C ASN A 85 12.92 -18.36 -14.92
N GLN A 86 13.56 -18.62 -13.80
CA GLN A 86 13.60 -17.67 -12.68
C GLN A 86 14.30 -16.36 -13.03
N THR A 87 15.25 -16.35 -13.95
CA THR A 87 15.90 -15.11 -14.39
C THR A 87 14.92 -14.13 -15.04
N ILE A 88 13.83 -14.64 -15.62
CA ILE A 88 12.74 -13.84 -16.19
C ILE A 88 11.65 -13.57 -15.17
N SER A 89 11.22 -14.62 -14.44
CA SER A 89 10.03 -14.56 -13.59
C SER A 89 10.27 -13.91 -12.23
N PHE A 90 11.51 -13.86 -11.76
CA PHE A 90 11.85 -13.36 -10.43
C PHE A 90 11.45 -11.89 -10.25
N LEU A 91 11.83 -11.01 -11.15
CA LEU A 91 11.52 -9.58 -11.09
C LEU A 91 9.99 -9.30 -11.11
N PRO A 92 9.20 -9.86 -12.05
CA PRO A 92 7.74 -9.70 -12.04
C PRO A 92 7.08 -10.23 -10.76
N ASN A 93 7.59 -11.33 -10.19
CA ASN A 93 7.07 -11.91 -8.96
C ASN A 93 7.40 -11.05 -7.74
N ASP A 94 8.62 -10.54 -7.65
CA ASP A 94 9.08 -9.65 -6.59
C ASP A 94 8.26 -8.35 -6.60
N MET A 95 8.24 -7.63 -7.72
CA MET A 95 7.43 -6.43 -7.88
C MET A 95 5.92 -6.72 -7.76
N GLY A 96 5.49 -7.88 -8.25
CA GLY A 96 4.09 -8.32 -8.17
C GLY A 96 3.64 -8.57 -6.72
N GLY A 97 4.55 -8.99 -5.84
CA GLY A 97 4.32 -9.12 -4.42
C GLY A 97 4.26 -7.78 -3.68
N ASP A 98 5.14 -6.85 -4.05
CA ASP A 98 5.24 -5.54 -3.42
C ASP A 98 3.99 -4.66 -3.65
N ILE A 99 3.43 -4.68 -4.84
CA ILE A 99 2.27 -3.85 -5.20
C ILE A 99 1.03 -4.13 -4.31
N PRO A 100 0.58 -5.38 -4.09
CA PRO A 100 -0.51 -5.69 -3.18
C PRO A 100 -0.21 -5.31 -1.74
N MET A 101 1.02 -5.50 -1.27
CA MET A 101 1.45 -5.15 0.09
C MET A 101 1.37 -3.64 0.31
N ILE A 102 1.89 -2.84 -0.62
CA ILE A 102 1.84 -1.37 -0.56
C ILE A 102 0.39 -0.87 -0.66
N LYS A 103 -0.44 -1.49 -1.52
CA LYS A 103 -1.88 -1.17 -1.60
C LYS A 103 -2.61 -1.46 -0.28
N ALA A 104 -2.32 -2.58 0.36
CA ALA A 104 -2.90 -2.92 1.67
C ALA A 104 -2.50 -1.90 2.74
N LEU A 105 -1.22 -1.54 2.81
CA LEU A 105 -0.72 -0.52 3.72
C LEU A 105 -1.38 0.85 3.47
N LEU A 106 -1.55 1.25 2.21
CA LEU A 106 -2.26 2.47 1.83
C LEU A 106 -3.69 2.48 2.40
N TYR A 107 -4.45 1.40 2.24
CA TYR A 107 -5.82 1.33 2.75
C TYR A 107 -5.89 1.36 4.29
N ILE A 108 -4.95 0.70 4.97
CA ILE A 108 -4.85 0.76 6.43
C ILE A 108 -4.61 2.20 6.89
N ILE A 109 -3.63 2.89 6.31
CA ILE A 109 -3.32 4.30 6.62
C ILE A 109 -4.53 5.20 6.33
N LEU A 110 -5.23 4.96 5.22
CA LEU A 110 -6.42 5.72 4.85
C LEU A 110 -7.53 5.61 5.90
N VAL A 111 -7.80 4.41 6.42
CA VAL A 111 -8.77 4.19 7.49
C VAL A 111 -8.37 4.92 8.77
N ILE A 112 -7.08 4.89 9.12
CA ILE A 112 -6.55 5.59 10.30
C ILE A 112 -6.73 7.11 10.15
N LEU A 113 -6.36 7.66 9.00
CA LEU A 113 -6.51 9.09 8.72
C LEU A 113 -7.98 9.51 8.75
N ALA A 114 -8.88 8.73 8.16
CA ALA A 114 -10.32 8.99 8.21
C ALA A 114 -10.83 9.05 9.66
N PHE A 115 -10.39 8.12 10.50
CA PHE A 115 -10.73 8.10 11.91
C PHE A 115 -10.21 9.36 12.65
N ILE A 116 -8.96 9.76 12.41
CA ILE A 116 -8.38 10.97 13.00
C ILE A 116 -9.19 12.21 12.58
N PHE A 117 -9.53 12.33 11.29
CA PHE A 117 -10.33 13.45 10.80
C PHE A 117 -11.73 13.50 11.43
N VAL A 118 -12.38 12.36 11.62
CA VAL A 118 -13.67 12.28 12.31
C VAL A 118 -13.54 12.83 13.73
N VAL A 119 -12.52 12.42 14.48
CA VAL A 119 -12.29 12.89 15.85
C VAL A 119 -12.02 14.39 15.91
N ILE A 120 -11.17 14.90 15.03
CA ILE A 120 -10.87 16.34 14.95
C ILE A 120 -12.14 17.14 14.64
N SER A 121 -12.90 16.73 13.65
CA SER A 121 -14.13 17.41 13.25
C SER A 121 -15.19 17.35 14.36
N GLU A 122 -15.29 16.24 15.10
CA GLU A 122 -16.15 16.15 16.29
C GLU A 122 -15.75 17.17 17.35
N THR A 123 -14.46 17.28 17.63
CA THR A 123 -13.92 18.22 18.62
C THR A 123 -14.23 19.67 18.23
N ILE A 124 -14.00 20.03 16.97
CA ILE A 124 -14.30 21.38 16.45
C ILE A 124 -15.80 21.70 16.63
N ILE A 125 -16.71 20.78 16.26
CA ILE A 125 -18.15 21.00 16.42
C ILE A 125 -18.54 21.13 17.90
N ASP A 126 -17.93 20.38 18.80
CA ASP A 126 -18.21 20.44 20.23
C ASP A 126 -17.70 21.76 20.83
N GLU A 127 -16.53 22.25 20.43
CA GLU A 127 -15.97 23.54 20.84
C GLU A 127 -16.80 24.71 20.33
N GLU A 128 -17.22 24.67 19.08
CA GLU A 128 -18.00 25.72 18.41
C GLU A 128 -19.53 25.55 18.60
N SER A 129 -19.94 24.64 19.45
CA SER A 129 -21.37 24.27 19.63
C SER A 129 -22.26 25.48 19.88
N THR A 130 -21.84 26.47 20.68
CA THR A 130 -22.62 27.69 20.98
C THR A 130 -22.77 28.53 19.70
N VAL A 131 -21.73 28.68 18.88
CA VAL A 131 -21.77 29.44 17.62
C VAL A 131 -22.72 28.73 16.65
N ILE A 132 -22.60 27.42 16.52
CA ILE A 132 -23.49 26.60 15.66
C ILE A 132 -24.95 26.75 16.11
N GLY A 133 -25.20 26.70 17.44
CA GLY A 133 -26.50 26.86 18.00
C GLY A 133 -27.12 28.23 17.70
N THR A 134 -26.34 29.31 17.82
CA THR A 134 -26.81 30.68 17.49
C THR A 134 -27.09 30.86 16.00
N LEU A 135 -26.22 30.34 15.11
CA LEU A 135 -26.46 30.40 13.68
C LEU A 135 -27.72 29.64 13.27
N LEU A 136 -27.92 28.43 13.80
CA LEU A 136 -29.16 27.66 13.55
C LEU A 136 -30.40 28.38 14.08
N ALA A 137 -30.32 29.05 15.25
CA ALA A 137 -31.43 29.84 15.82
C ALA A 137 -31.70 31.11 14.99
N SER A 138 -30.69 31.68 14.34
CA SER A 138 -30.80 32.83 13.43
C SER A 138 -31.31 32.48 12.05
N GLY A 139 -31.61 31.18 11.79
CA GLY A 139 -32.23 30.75 10.54
C GLY A 139 -31.27 30.13 9.50
N TYR A 140 -29.99 29.98 9.81
CA TYR A 140 -29.06 29.22 8.94
C TYR A 140 -29.50 27.77 8.88
N THR A 141 -29.33 27.18 7.68
CA THR A 141 -29.66 25.76 7.45
C THR A 141 -28.49 24.85 7.81
N LYS A 142 -28.80 23.60 8.17
CA LYS A 142 -27.81 22.59 8.46
C LYS A 142 -26.85 22.37 7.26
N ASN A 143 -27.35 22.46 6.03
CA ASN A 143 -26.56 22.26 4.82
C ASN A 143 -25.53 23.39 4.62
N GLU A 144 -25.88 24.63 4.97
CA GLU A 144 -24.93 25.76 4.93
C GLU A 144 -23.80 25.55 5.93
N LEU A 145 -24.11 25.07 7.15
CA LEU A 145 -23.10 24.74 8.14
C LEU A 145 -22.23 23.55 7.69
N ILE A 146 -22.83 22.48 7.16
CA ILE A 146 -22.05 21.35 6.60
C ILE A 146 -21.10 21.86 5.53
N ARG A 147 -21.57 22.69 4.60
CA ARG A 147 -20.72 23.27 3.55
C ARG A 147 -19.57 24.09 4.11
N HIS A 148 -19.82 24.89 5.16
CA HIS A 148 -18.79 25.68 5.82
C HIS A 148 -17.72 24.80 6.48
N TYR A 149 -18.12 23.82 7.30
CA TYR A 149 -17.18 22.93 8.00
C TYR A 149 -16.47 21.92 7.07
N MET A 150 -17.00 21.65 5.88
CA MET A 150 -16.35 20.84 4.86
C MET A 150 -15.19 21.54 4.16
N VAL A 151 -15.12 22.88 4.18
CA VAL A 151 -14.09 23.63 3.45
C VAL A 151 -12.70 23.25 3.91
N LEU A 152 -12.45 23.17 5.21
CA LEU A 152 -11.15 22.83 5.77
C LEU A 152 -10.68 21.41 5.40
N PRO A 153 -11.48 20.35 5.63
CA PRO A 153 -11.12 18.99 5.15
C PRO A 153 -10.87 18.92 3.64
N ILE A 154 -11.66 19.62 2.83
CA ILE A 154 -11.48 19.67 1.37
C ILE A 154 -10.13 20.27 1.00
N ILE A 155 -9.81 21.45 1.54
CA ILE A 155 -8.55 22.13 1.25
C ILE A 155 -7.36 21.27 1.66
N ILE A 156 -7.37 20.74 2.88
CA ILE A 156 -6.28 19.90 3.39
C ILE A 156 -6.10 18.67 2.48
N THR A 157 -7.19 17.99 2.13
CA THR A 157 -7.11 16.78 1.31
C THR A 157 -6.56 17.09 -0.09
N ILE A 158 -7.03 18.17 -0.74
CA ILE A 158 -6.55 18.56 -2.08
C ILE A 158 -5.06 18.92 -2.04
N VAL A 159 -4.66 19.76 -1.08
CA VAL A 159 -3.25 20.19 -0.93
C VAL A 159 -2.36 18.96 -0.66
N SER A 160 -2.79 18.07 0.23
CA SER A 160 -2.05 16.82 0.51
C SER A 160 -1.93 15.92 -0.71
N CYS A 161 -2.99 15.79 -1.52
CA CYS A 161 -2.95 15.04 -2.78
C CYS A 161 -1.96 15.64 -3.79
N ILE A 162 -1.94 16.96 -3.93
CA ILE A 162 -1.01 17.66 -4.84
C ILE A 162 0.44 17.43 -4.38
N ILE A 163 0.73 17.69 -3.10
CA ILE A 163 2.07 17.50 -2.53
C ILE A 163 2.50 16.03 -2.64
N GLY A 164 1.60 15.10 -2.30
CA GLY A 164 1.86 13.66 -2.36
C GLY A 164 2.20 13.19 -3.78
N ASN A 165 1.49 13.68 -4.80
CA ASN A 165 1.81 13.39 -6.21
C ASN A 165 3.16 13.98 -6.62
N ILE A 166 3.45 15.23 -6.26
CA ILE A 166 4.74 15.86 -6.57
C ILE A 166 5.88 15.04 -5.97
N VAL A 167 5.80 14.72 -4.69
CA VAL A 167 6.81 13.91 -3.99
C VAL A 167 6.89 12.50 -4.59
N GLY A 168 5.74 11.86 -4.88
CA GLY A 168 5.67 10.51 -5.46
C GLY A 168 6.31 10.41 -6.84
N TYR A 169 6.14 11.40 -7.70
CA TYR A 169 6.71 11.38 -9.07
C TYR A 169 8.11 11.96 -9.18
N LEU A 170 8.54 12.86 -8.29
CA LEU A 170 9.84 13.54 -8.40
C LEU A 170 10.87 13.05 -7.39
N VAL A 171 10.46 12.72 -6.18
CA VAL A 171 11.40 12.41 -5.08
C VAL A 171 11.62 10.91 -4.93
N PHE A 172 10.56 10.10 -4.94
CA PHE A 172 10.66 8.66 -4.69
C PHE A 172 11.31 7.83 -5.80
N PRO A 173 11.14 8.11 -7.13
CA PRO A 173 11.68 7.26 -8.18
C PRO A 173 13.20 7.02 -8.11
N PRO A 174 14.05 7.99 -7.78
CA PRO A 174 15.49 7.75 -7.61
C PRO A 174 15.80 6.71 -6.52
N TYR A 175 15.11 6.77 -5.38
CA TYR A 175 15.33 5.81 -4.27
C TYR A 175 14.94 4.38 -4.66
N PHE A 176 13.78 4.21 -5.28
CA PHE A 176 13.35 2.89 -5.78
C PHE A 176 14.26 2.39 -6.90
N LYS A 177 14.73 3.30 -7.76
CA LYS A 177 15.73 2.96 -8.78
C LYS A 177 16.94 2.30 -8.14
N ASP A 178 17.56 2.94 -7.15
CA ASP A 178 18.80 2.46 -6.55
C ASP A 178 18.59 1.09 -5.87
N MET A 179 17.43 0.86 -5.27
CA MET A 179 17.06 -0.41 -4.67
C MET A 179 17.00 -1.55 -5.70
N TYR A 180 16.32 -1.35 -6.83
CA TYR A 180 16.16 -2.39 -7.84
C TYR A 180 17.38 -2.55 -8.75
N TYR A 181 18.10 -1.47 -9.06
CA TYR A 181 19.28 -1.54 -9.93
C TYR A 181 20.49 -2.18 -9.25
N GLY A 182 20.48 -2.33 -7.93
CA GLY A 182 21.48 -3.13 -7.21
C GLY A 182 21.33 -4.64 -7.41
N SER A 183 20.12 -5.09 -7.76
CA SER A 183 19.81 -6.52 -7.86
C SER A 183 19.42 -6.97 -9.27
N TYR A 184 19.02 -6.05 -10.12
CA TYR A 184 18.47 -6.34 -11.46
C TYR A 184 19.18 -5.55 -12.55
N CYS A 185 19.34 -6.19 -13.72
CA CYS A 185 19.86 -5.56 -14.93
C CYS A 185 18.71 -4.88 -15.70
N LEU A 186 18.33 -3.68 -15.29
CA LEU A 186 17.17 -2.97 -15.82
C LEU A 186 17.56 -1.89 -16.85
N PRO A 187 16.69 -1.60 -17.83
CA PRO A 187 16.86 -0.46 -18.73
C PRO A 187 16.77 0.85 -17.95
N PRO A 188 17.26 1.98 -18.51
CA PRO A 188 17.18 3.27 -17.84
C PRO A 188 15.77 3.61 -17.38
N LEU A 189 15.64 4.04 -16.12
CA LEU A 189 14.35 4.39 -15.51
C LEU A 189 13.68 5.51 -16.29
N LYS A 190 12.45 5.28 -16.72
CA LYS A 190 11.56 6.30 -17.27
C LYS A 190 10.29 6.36 -16.42
N VAL A 191 10.13 7.45 -15.70
CA VAL A 191 8.91 7.70 -14.92
C VAL A 191 7.77 7.98 -15.89
N GLN A 192 6.71 7.18 -15.82
CA GLN A 192 5.52 7.32 -16.64
C GLN A 192 4.30 7.54 -15.76
N PHE A 193 3.36 8.36 -16.25
CA PHE A 193 2.09 8.53 -15.59
C PHE A 193 1.20 7.30 -15.84
N ILE A 194 0.83 6.62 -14.76
CA ILE A 194 -0.04 5.44 -14.78
C ILE A 194 -1.40 5.84 -14.21
N PRO A 195 -2.47 5.91 -15.03
CA PRO A 195 -3.81 6.34 -14.57
C PRO A 195 -4.36 5.50 -13.43
N GLU A 196 -4.14 4.18 -13.44
CA GLU A 196 -4.59 3.28 -12.37
C GLU A 196 -3.94 3.62 -11.02
N ALA A 197 -2.63 3.88 -11.02
CA ALA A 197 -1.91 4.30 -9.81
C ALA A 197 -2.46 5.63 -9.30
N PHE A 198 -2.66 6.61 -10.18
CA PHE A 198 -3.22 7.91 -9.81
C PHE A 198 -4.63 7.80 -9.22
N ILE A 199 -5.51 6.98 -9.80
CA ILE A 199 -6.85 6.73 -9.26
C ILE A 199 -6.75 6.13 -7.86
N THR A 200 -5.93 5.10 -7.68
CA THR A 200 -5.79 4.38 -6.41
C THR A 200 -5.19 5.25 -5.30
N THR A 201 -4.19 6.07 -5.62
CA THR A 201 -3.45 6.86 -4.61
C THR A 201 -4.01 8.27 -4.39
N THR A 202 -4.81 8.78 -5.32
CA THR A 202 -5.32 10.16 -5.27
C THR A 202 -6.83 10.22 -5.23
N ILE A 203 -7.51 9.65 -6.23
CA ILE A 203 -8.97 9.78 -6.36
C ILE A 203 -9.70 9.01 -5.25
N ILE A 204 -9.31 7.75 -5.03
CA ILE A 204 -9.95 6.93 -3.99
C ILE A 204 -9.78 7.55 -2.60
N PRO A 205 -8.58 7.94 -2.11
CA PRO A 205 -8.40 8.61 -0.84
C PRO A 205 -9.19 9.93 -0.74
N LEU A 206 -9.17 10.74 -1.78
CA LEU A 206 -9.90 12.01 -1.81
C LEU A 206 -11.41 11.81 -1.63
N VAL A 207 -12.01 10.95 -2.45
CA VAL A 207 -13.45 10.65 -2.36
C VAL A 207 -13.80 10.04 -1.00
N PHE A 208 -13.00 9.09 -0.53
CA PHE A 208 -13.20 8.43 0.76
C PHE A 208 -13.19 9.43 1.92
N MET A 209 -12.21 10.32 1.97
CA MET A 209 -12.10 11.35 3.01
C MET A 209 -13.26 12.34 2.95
N LEU A 210 -13.69 12.77 1.77
CA LEU A 210 -14.82 13.67 1.59
C LEU A 210 -16.13 13.01 2.06
N VAL A 211 -16.36 11.76 1.68
CA VAL A 211 -17.57 11.03 2.05
C VAL A 211 -17.66 10.85 3.58
N ILE A 212 -16.57 10.41 4.20
CA ILE A 212 -16.56 10.18 5.66
C ILE A 212 -16.78 11.48 6.42
N ASN A 213 -16.08 12.56 6.06
CA ASN A 213 -16.28 13.85 6.73
C ASN A 213 -17.71 14.40 6.53
N TYR A 214 -18.26 14.28 5.31
CA TYR A 214 -19.65 14.68 5.05
C TYR A 214 -20.65 13.90 5.89
N LEU A 215 -20.53 12.57 5.94
CA LEU A 215 -21.43 11.72 6.72
C LEU A 215 -21.36 12.04 8.21
N MET A 216 -20.16 12.26 8.72
CA MET A 216 -19.93 12.64 10.11
C MET A 216 -20.57 13.99 10.43
N LEU A 217 -20.30 15.03 9.65
CA LEU A 217 -20.87 16.37 9.83
C LEU A 217 -22.40 16.32 9.76
N ARG A 218 -22.96 15.62 8.79
CA ARG A 218 -24.39 15.42 8.65
C ARG A 218 -24.99 14.73 9.89
N HIS A 219 -24.31 13.75 10.45
CA HIS A 219 -24.76 13.06 11.65
C HIS A 219 -24.71 13.98 12.89
N LYS A 220 -23.60 14.69 13.09
CA LYS A 220 -23.42 15.58 14.25
C LYS A 220 -24.31 16.81 14.21
N LEU A 221 -24.46 17.46 13.07
CA LEU A 221 -25.30 18.65 12.91
C LEU A 221 -26.82 18.33 12.91
N ASN A 222 -27.19 17.05 12.96
CA ASN A 222 -28.60 16.66 13.06
C ASN A 222 -29.16 16.71 14.51
N ILE A 223 -28.68 17.67 15.29
CA ILE A 223 -29.11 17.93 16.66
C ILE A 223 -29.93 19.22 16.67
N SER A 224 -30.83 19.40 17.68
CA SER A 224 -31.63 20.62 17.81
C SER A 224 -30.76 21.82 18.23
N PRO A 225 -31.09 23.07 17.79
CA PRO A 225 -30.32 24.27 18.12
C PRO A 225 -30.20 24.49 19.66
N ILE A 226 -31.23 24.19 20.41
CA ILE A 226 -31.24 24.32 21.87
C ILE A 226 -30.15 23.44 22.53
N ARG A 227 -29.90 22.26 21.98
CA ARG A 227 -28.88 21.36 22.53
C ARG A 227 -27.51 21.87 22.24
N PHE A 228 -27.27 22.48 21.08
CA PHE A 228 -26.02 23.16 20.77
C PHE A 228 -25.75 24.33 21.71
N LEU A 229 -26.73 25.17 21.94
CA LEU A 229 -26.62 26.30 22.90
C LEU A 229 -26.34 25.86 24.34
N ARG A 230 -26.86 24.69 24.75
CA ARG A 230 -26.57 24.11 26.06
C ARG A 230 -25.27 23.31 26.11
N ARG A 231 -24.48 23.26 25.02
CA ARG A 231 -23.31 22.40 24.86
C ARG A 231 -23.59 20.92 25.13
N ASP A 232 -24.84 20.48 24.88
CA ASP A 232 -25.27 19.09 25.03
C ASP A 232 -25.26 18.39 23.65
N THR A 233 -24.09 18.35 23.04
CA THR A 233 -23.85 17.78 21.68
C THR A 233 -23.87 16.27 21.69
N HIS A 234 -23.59 15.65 22.83
CA HIS A 234 -23.68 14.22 22.99
C HIS A 234 -25.14 13.82 23.19
N LYS A 235 -25.63 12.81 22.49
CA LYS A 235 -26.93 12.19 22.80
C LYS A 235 -26.87 11.69 24.24
N ASN A 236 -27.38 12.48 25.18
CA ASN A 236 -27.64 11.98 26.50
C ASN A 236 -28.76 10.92 26.40
N ARG A 237 -28.36 9.69 26.07
CA ARG A 237 -29.12 8.56 26.63
C ARG A 237 -29.08 8.80 28.11
N ILE A 238 -30.26 8.96 28.74
CA ILE A 238 -30.44 8.96 30.21
C ILE A 238 -29.48 7.91 30.72
N LYS A 239 -28.36 8.38 31.35
CA LYS A 239 -27.25 7.48 31.72
C LYS A 239 -27.86 6.57 32.77
N GLN A 240 -28.28 5.37 32.38
CA GLN A 240 -28.84 4.37 33.29
C GLN A 240 -27.89 4.26 34.49
N HIS A 241 -28.44 4.39 35.66
CA HIS A 241 -27.68 4.34 36.90
C HIS A 241 -27.03 2.98 37.02
N ILE A 242 -25.74 2.88 36.57
CA ILE A 242 -25.00 1.62 36.61
C ILE A 242 -24.71 1.32 38.08
N LYS A 243 -25.51 0.41 38.64
CA LYS A 243 -25.33 -0.07 40.01
C LYS A 243 -24.19 -1.06 40.06
N LEU A 244 -22.99 -0.60 40.40
CA LEU A 244 -21.85 -1.46 40.68
C LEU A 244 -21.90 -1.89 42.14
N LYS A 245 -22.15 -3.18 42.40
CA LYS A 245 -22.36 -3.74 43.75
C LYS A 245 -21.06 -4.03 44.51
N HIS A 246 -19.92 -4.24 43.85
CA HIS A 246 -18.67 -4.70 44.46
C HIS A 246 -17.49 -3.80 44.09
N GLY A 247 -16.58 -3.56 45.06
CA GLY A 247 -15.37 -2.79 44.90
C GLY A 247 -15.27 -1.49 45.71
N SER A 248 -14.04 -0.98 45.88
CA SER A 248 -13.73 0.29 46.54
C SER A 248 -14.39 1.47 45.79
N PHE A 249 -14.60 2.57 46.46
CA PHE A 249 -15.21 3.79 45.89
C PHE A 249 -14.48 4.24 44.62
N PHE A 250 -13.15 4.29 44.63
CA PHE A 250 -12.35 4.71 43.50
C PHE A 250 -12.49 3.76 42.28
N ARG A 251 -12.48 2.45 42.48
CA ARG A 251 -12.71 1.47 41.40
C ARG A 251 -14.09 1.62 40.79
N ARG A 252 -15.12 1.79 41.61
CA ARG A 252 -16.48 2.00 41.11
C ARG A 252 -16.63 3.30 40.36
N PHE A 253 -15.95 4.36 40.82
CA PHE A 253 -15.92 5.64 40.10
C PHE A 253 -15.22 5.52 38.74
N GLN A 254 -14.03 4.94 38.67
CA GLN A 254 -13.28 4.72 37.43
C GLN A 254 -14.09 3.90 36.41
N ILE A 255 -14.64 2.76 36.84
CA ILE A 255 -15.46 1.90 35.96
C ILE A 255 -16.69 2.64 35.46
N ARG A 256 -17.32 3.46 36.33
CA ARG A 256 -18.47 4.26 35.94
C ARG A 256 -18.13 5.31 34.91
N VAL A 257 -17.01 6.01 35.05
CA VAL A 257 -16.52 7.01 34.09
C VAL A 257 -16.27 6.37 32.74
N ILE A 258 -15.58 5.22 32.72
CA ILE A 258 -15.31 4.46 31.50
C ILE A 258 -16.60 4.00 30.83
N LEU A 259 -17.52 3.40 31.60
CA LEU A 259 -18.79 2.90 31.08
C LEU A 259 -19.74 4.02 30.61
N GLN A 260 -19.61 5.21 31.18
CA GLN A 260 -20.39 6.39 30.76
C GLN A 260 -19.83 7.00 29.46
N ASN A 261 -18.53 6.87 29.21
CA ASN A 261 -17.85 7.45 28.04
C ASN A 261 -17.31 6.36 27.10
N LYS A 262 -18.03 5.25 26.95
CA LYS A 262 -17.59 4.09 26.13
C LYS A 262 -17.12 4.48 24.73
N GLY A 263 -17.82 5.41 24.07
CA GLY A 263 -17.47 5.88 22.74
C GLY A 263 -16.08 6.50 22.69
N SER A 264 -15.78 7.45 23.58
CA SER A 264 -14.49 8.13 23.64
C SER A 264 -13.35 7.17 24.00
N TYR A 265 -13.58 6.25 24.95
CA TYR A 265 -12.57 5.25 25.30
C TYR A 265 -12.36 4.22 24.19
N PHE A 266 -13.42 3.83 23.47
CA PHE A 266 -13.29 2.95 22.30
C PHE A 266 -12.52 3.63 21.17
N THR A 267 -12.80 4.92 20.92
CA THR A 267 -12.06 5.74 19.96
C THR A 267 -10.58 5.81 20.30
N LEU A 268 -10.26 6.10 21.57
CA LEU A 268 -8.89 6.14 22.07
C LEU A 268 -8.19 4.77 21.91
N PHE A 269 -8.88 3.69 22.28
CA PHE A 269 -8.36 2.33 22.16
C PHE A 269 -8.01 1.98 20.70
N ILE A 270 -8.93 2.26 19.78
CA ILE A 270 -8.70 2.02 18.34
C ILE A 270 -7.54 2.85 17.82
N GLY A 271 -7.43 4.13 18.19
CA GLY A 271 -6.31 5.00 17.80
C GLY A 271 -4.95 4.44 18.27
N ILE A 272 -4.86 4.05 19.56
CA ILE A 272 -3.64 3.46 20.13
C ILE A 272 -3.33 2.11 19.46
N LEU A 273 -4.34 1.27 19.22
CA LEU A 273 -4.18 -0.03 18.57
C LEU A 273 -3.57 0.12 17.18
N PHE A 274 -4.10 1.02 16.35
CA PHE A 274 -3.57 1.27 15.02
C PHE A 274 -2.17 1.87 15.06
N ALA A 275 -1.91 2.85 15.93
CA ALA A 275 -0.58 3.42 16.09
C ALA A 275 0.45 2.36 16.52
N SER A 276 0.08 1.49 17.46
CA SER A 276 0.94 0.39 17.93
C SER A 276 1.18 -0.63 16.84
N PHE A 277 0.17 -0.93 15.99
CA PHE A 277 0.30 -1.86 14.89
C PHE A 277 1.31 -1.36 13.83
N ILE A 278 1.22 -0.09 13.44
CA ILE A 278 2.17 0.51 12.48
C ILE A 278 3.58 0.53 13.06
N LEU A 279 3.71 0.95 14.33
CA LEU A 279 4.99 1.01 15.02
C LEU A 279 5.63 -0.38 15.13
N MET A 280 4.85 -1.39 15.51
CA MET A 280 5.30 -2.78 15.59
C MET A 280 5.75 -3.31 14.23
N PHE A 281 4.99 -3.04 13.17
CA PHE A 281 5.36 -3.41 11.80
C PHE A 281 6.72 -2.80 11.41
N GLY A 282 6.91 -1.49 11.65
CA GLY A 282 8.17 -0.80 11.33
C GLY A 282 9.37 -1.33 12.13
N ILE A 283 9.19 -1.64 13.42
CA ILE A 283 10.28 -2.16 14.27
C ILE A 283 10.64 -3.62 13.96
N VAL A 284 9.65 -4.46 13.64
CA VAL A 284 9.87 -5.90 13.45
C VAL A 284 10.50 -6.19 12.08
N MET A 285 10.22 -5.37 11.06
CA MET A 285 10.73 -5.61 9.69
C MET A 285 12.26 -5.64 9.62
N GLY A 286 12.96 -4.71 10.28
CA GLY A 286 14.42 -4.67 10.28
C GLY A 286 15.05 -5.98 10.81
N PRO A 287 14.81 -6.38 12.07
CA PRO A 287 15.33 -7.63 12.63
C PRO A 287 14.89 -8.90 11.88
N CYS A 288 13.70 -8.91 11.26
CA CYS A 288 13.27 -10.03 10.42
C CYS A 288 14.16 -10.19 9.19
N ILE A 289 14.47 -9.10 8.50
CA ILE A 289 15.35 -9.10 7.34
C ILE A 289 16.77 -9.49 7.77
N ASP A 290 17.31 -8.91 8.86
CA ASP A 290 18.63 -9.24 9.35
C ASP A 290 18.77 -10.73 9.73
N ASN A 291 17.76 -11.30 10.38
CA ASN A 291 17.73 -12.74 10.72
C ASN A 291 17.65 -13.62 9.46
N TYR A 292 16.94 -13.18 8.44
CA TYR A 292 16.83 -13.93 7.19
C TYR A 292 18.16 -13.93 6.42
N LEU A 293 18.91 -12.82 6.47
CA LEU A 293 20.20 -12.71 5.80
C LEU A 293 21.35 -13.44 6.53
N GLN A 294 21.18 -13.75 7.82
CA GLN A 294 22.20 -14.44 8.63
C GLN A 294 22.05 -15.97 8.63
N ASN A 295 20.93 -16.52 8.17
CA ASN A 295 20.65 -17.96 8.06
C ASN A 295 20.66 -18.43 6.61
#